data_4d33f0119d601d148b2ecb299fc26779
#
_entry.id   4d33f0119d601d148b2ecb299fc26779
#
_cell.length_a   1.000
_cell.length_b   1.000
_cell.length_c   1.000
_cell.angle_alpha   90.00
_cell.angle_beta   90.00
_cell.angle_gamma   90.00
#
_symmetry.space_group_name_H-M   'P 1'
#
loop_
_entity.id
_entity.type
_entity.pdbx_description
1 polymer ?
#
loop_
_entity_poly.entity_id
_entity_poly.type
_entity_poly.pdbx_seq_one_letter_code
_entity_poly.pdbx_strand_id
1 'polypeptide(L)'
;QKASPYSFREDKSVFLAIPEHMLESYKAIMRLCTVQTLKELERRSEEETKPILLIIDEFARIGRMEGIFNALATLRSKKVMVMLAFQSLAQCEVIYSKEETRVLMENCRTKAICEVSDPNSAKAVQDWCGKYRHKKETLNTGKNRNKSYTYEDKPIVEPDDLITLVKKEEEILVISGNCGYLRPKKCYYFKDPKLKALADKVKAHNKQIE
;
A
#
# COMPACT_ATOMS: atom_id res chain seq x y z
N GLN A 1 -21.89 16.33 -12.76
CA GLN A 1 -20.87 17.39 -12.78
C GLN A 1 -19.72 16.96 -13.70
N LYS A 2 -19.24 17.87 -14.56
CA LYS A 2 -18.09 17.60 -15.41
C LYS A 2 -16.82 17.66 -14.55
N ALA A 3 -16.21 16.53 -14.24
CA ALA A 3 -14.88 16.47 -13.62
C ALA A 3 -13.81 16.75 -14.69
N SER A 4 -12.82 17.56 -14.32
CA SER A 4 -11.65 17.85 -15.14
C SER A 4 -10.39 17.47 -14.35
N PRO A 5 -9.27 17.14 -15.01
CA PRO A 5 -7.98 16.99 -14.34
C PRO A 5 -7.56 18.22 -13.53
N TYR A 6 -8.11 19.39 -13.84
CA TYR A 6 -7.87 20.65 -13.10
C TYR A 6 -8.70 20.78 -11.82
N SER A 7 -9.72 19.96 -11.63
CA SER A 7 -10.58 20.01 -10.44
C SER A 7 -9.83 19.80 -9.12
N PHE A 8 -8.64 19.21 -9.15
CA PHE A 8 -7.76 19.05 -7.98
C PHE A 8 -7.22 20.37 -7.42
N ARG A 9 -7.27 21.45 -8.21
CA ARG A 9 -6.86 22.81 -7.78
C ARG A 9 -7.93 23.54 -6.97
N GLU A 10 -9.15 23.00 -7.00
CA GLU A 10 -10.33 23.65 -6.42
C GLU A 10 -10.80 22.84 -5.21
N ASP A 11 -10.21 22.71 -4.13
CA ASP A 11 -10.67 22.05 -2.89
C ASP A 11 -11.81 21.01 -3.06
N LYS A 12 -11.73 20.20 -4.11
CA LYS A 12 -12.74 19.22 -4.48
C LYS A 12 -12.17 17.80 -4.37
N SER A 13 -13.00 16.88 -3.90
CA SER A 13 -12.74 15.45 -4.05
C SER A 13 -13.32 14.98 -5.38
N VAL A 14 -12.49 14.33 -6.19
CA VAL A 14 -12.88 13.77 -7.48
C VAL A 14 -12.89 12.25 -7.37
N PHE A 15 -14.00 11.63 -7.72
CA PHE A 15 -14.15 10.18 -7.75
C PHE A 15 -14.37 9.72 -9.19
N LEU A 16 -13.55 8.79 -9.64
CA LEU A 16 -13.72 8.09 -10.90
C LEU A 16 -14.08 6.65 -10.56
N ALA A 17 -15.37 6.34 -10.61
CA ALA A 17 -15.90 5.03 -10.27
C ALA A 17 -16.47 4.35 -11.51
N ILE A 18 -16.11 3.09 -11.71
CA ILE A 18 -16.64 2.22 -12.77
C ILE A 18 -17.17 0.95 -12.12
N PRO A 19 -18.41 0.53 -12.45
CA PRO A 19 -18.92 -0.75 -11.98
C PRO A 19 -18.02 -1.91 -12.38
N GLU A 20 -17.85 -2.89 -11.51
CA GLU A 20 -16.89 -3.98 -11.71
C GLU A 20 -17.11 -4.76 -13.01
N HIS A 21 -18.37 -5.04 -13.37
CA HIS A 21 -18.74 -5.75 -14.60
C HIS A 21 -18.41 -4.98 -15.89
N MET A 22 -18.18 -3.66 -15.79
CA MET A 22 -17.81 -2.80 -16.93
C MET A 22 -16.30 -2.49 -16.97
N LEU A 23 -15.55 -2.90 -15.98
CA LEU A 23 -14.16 -2.49 -15.83
C LEU A 23 -13.30 -2.88 -17.03
N GLU A 24 -13.45 -4.08 -17.57
CA GLU A 24 -12.69 -4.52 -18.75
C GLU A 24 -12.98 -3.66 -19.99
N SER A 25 -14.25 -3.28 -20.21
CA SER A 25 -14.64 -2.42 -21.34
C SER A 25 -14.12 -0.99 -21.20
N TYR A 26 -14.03 -0.48 -19.98
CA TYR A 26 -13.61 0.90 -19.69
C TYR A 26 -12.17 1.04 -19.21
N LYS A 27 -11.43 -0.04 -19.14
CA LYS A 27 -10.03 -0.09 -18.67
C LYS A 27 -9.13 0.92 -19.38
N ALA A 28 -9.27 1.06 -20.70
CA ALA A 28 -8.47 2.03 -21.46
C ALA A 28 -8.80 3.49 -21.07
N ILE A 29 -10.06 3.78 -20.80
CA ILE A 29 -10.52 5.12 -20.39
C ILE A 29 -10.02 5.40 -18.98
N MET A 30 -10.16 4.44 -18.05
CA MET A 30 -9.61 4.57 -16.68
C MET A 30 -8.11 4.88 -16.69
N ARG A 31 -7.36 4.11 -17.47
CA ARG A 31 -5.92 4.31 -17.62
C ARG A 31 -5.61 5.70 -18.21
N LEU A 32 -6.33 6.12 -19.25
CA LEU A 32 -6.14 7.45 -19.83
C LEU A 32 -6.41 8.56 -18.82
N CYS A 33 -7.52 8.50 -18.10
CA CYS A 33 -7.86 9.47 -17.06
C CYS A 33 -6.81 9.50 -15.95
N THR A 34 -6.36 8.34 -15.48
CA THR A 34 -5.31 8.24 -14.45
C THR A 34 -4.00 8.83 -14.93
N VAL A 35 -3.55 8.50 -16.14
CA VAL A 35 -2.30 9.05 -16.72
C VAL A 35 -2.41 10.55 -16.91
N GLN A 36 -3.53 11.08 -17.37
CA GLN A 36 -3.72 12.54 -17.49
C GLN A 36 -3.72 13.22 -16.12
N THR A 37 -4.32 12.60 -15.12
CA THR A 37 -4.27 13.09 -13.73
C THR A 37 -2.83 13.13 -13.22
N LEU A 38 -2.06 12.06 -13.40
CA LEU A 38 -0.65 12.03 -12.98
C LEU A 38 0.17 13.13 -13.67
N LYS A 39 0.03 13.32 -14.98
CA LYS A 39 0.70 14.38 -15.73
C LYS A 39 0.33 15.78 -15.25
N GLU A 40 -0.91 16.00 -14.90
CA GLU A 40 -1.35 17.29 -14.37
C GLU A 40 -0.78 17.53 -12.95
N LEU A 41 -0.73 16.50 -12.13
CA LEU A 41 -0.12 16.58 -10.80
C LEU A 41 1.42 16.81 -10.88
N GLU A 42 2.10 16.27 -11.88
CA GLU A 42 3.53 16.51 -12.14
C GLU A 42 3.83 17.97 -12.53
N ARG A 43 2.87 18.67 -13.13
CA ARG A 43 2.99 20.10 -13.47
C ARG A 43 2.81 21.04 -12.29
N ARG A 44 2.41 20.51 -11.14
CA ARG A 44 2.20 21.26 -9.93
C ARG A 44 3.50 21.94 -9.45
N SER A 45 3.43 23.17 -8.99
CA SER A 45 4.58 23.85 -8.38
C SER A 45 4.93 23.23 -7.03
N GLU A 46 6.21 23.21 -6.68
CA GLU A 46 6.68 22.79 -5.36
C GLU A 46 6.31 23.77 -4.25
N GLU A 47 6.02 25.03 -4.63
CA GLU A 47 5.55 26.08 -3.71
C GLU A 47 4.09 25.89 -3.27
N GLU A 48 3.32 25.09 -4.01
CA GLU A 48 1.95 24.79 -3.62
C GLU A 48 1.90 24.07 -2.28
N THR A 49 1.13 24.61 -1.34
CA THR A 49 1.13 24.16 0.06
C THR A 49 0.13 23.07 0.36
N LYS A 50 -0.98 23.00 -0.39
CA LYS A 50 -2.06 22.03 -0.13
C LYS A 50 -1.63 20.62 -0.55
N PRO A 51 -1.65 19.64 0.37
CA PRO A 51 -1.36 18.26 -0.01
C PRO A 51 -2.53 17.68 -0.82
N ILE A 52 -2.21 16.80 -1.75
CA ILE A 52 -3.18 16.02 -2.52
C ILE A 52 -2.96 14.55 -2.22
N LEU A 53 -4.04 13.79 -2.05
CA LEU A 53 -4.03 12.34 -1.96
C LEU A 53 -4.66 11.75 -3.21
N LEU A 54 -3.88 11.02 -3.99
CA LEU A 54 -4.35 10.20 -5.10
C LEU A 54 -4.43 8.75 -4.65
N ILE A 55 -5.63 8.18 -4.67
CA ILE A 55 -5.87 6.77 -4.34
C ILE A 55 -6.22 6.05 -5.64
N ILE A 56 -5.48 4.99 -5.93
CA ILE A 56 -5.76 4.09 -7.05
C ILE A 56 -6.07 2.72 -6.45
N ASP A 57 -7.36 2.44 -6.34
CA ASP A 57 -7.84 1.14 -5.90
C ASP A 57 -7.79 0.14 -7.04
N GLU A 58 -7.59 -1.13 -6.74
CA GLU A 58 -7.42 -2.22 -7.72
C GLU A 58 -6.38 -1.87 -8.81
N PHE A 59 -5.25 -1.25 -8.40
CA PHE A 59 -4.22 -0.73 -9.29
C PHE A 59 -3.81 -1.69 -10.41
N ALA A 60 -3.64 -2.96 -10.09
CA ALA A 60 -3.26 -3.98 -11.07
C ALA A 60 -4.33 -4.17 -12.17
N ARG A 61 -5.62 -3.98 -11.86
CA ARG A 61 -6.72 -4.18 -12.83
C ARG A 61 -6.80 -3.08 -13.89
N ILE A 62 -6.25 -1.90 -13.63
CA ILE A 62 -6.21 -0.80 -14.61
C ILE A 62 -5.25 -1.13 -15.76
N GLY A 63 -4.28 -2.02 -15.53
CA GLY A 63 -3.27 -2.42 -16.50
C GLY A 63 -2.02 -1.53 -16.46
N ARG A 64 -1.13 -1.75 -17.41
CA ARG A 64 0.16 -1.09 -17.45
C ARG A 64 0.03 0.43 -17.66
N MET A 65 0.66 1.23 -16.79
CA MET A 65 0.76 2.68 -16.87
C MET A 65 2.24 3.07 -16.85
N GLU A 66 2.80 3.41 -17.99
CA GLU A 66 4.24 3.69 -18.13
C GLU A 66 4.71 4.88 -17.28
N GLY A 67 3.87 5.90 -17.11
CA GLY A 67 4.20 7.09 -16.32
C GLY A 67 4.22 6.90 -14.80
N ILE A 68 3.76 5.75 -14.27
CA ILE A 68 3.59 5.58 -12.82
C ILE A 68 4.90 5.65 -12.04
N PHE A 69 5.99 5.11 -12.59
CA PHE A 69 7.30 5.09 -11.93
C PHE A 69 7.86 6.51 -11.78
N ASN A 70 7.77 7.32 -12.84
CA ASN A 70 8.18 8.72 -12.80
C ASN A 70 7.31 9.51 -11.83
N ALA A 71 6.00 9.29 -11.86
CA ALA A 71 5.07 9.96 -10.96
C ALA A 71 5.39 9.65 -9.49
N LEU A 72 5.62 8.40 -9.12
CA LEU A 72 5.98 8.03 -7.74
C LEU A 72 7.30 8.66 -7.28
N ALA A 73 8.25 8.84 -8.19
CA ALA A 73 9.53 9.48 -7.88
C ALA A 73 9.40 11.00 -7.70
N THR A 74 8.58 11.67 -8.52
CA THR A 74 8.53 13.14 -8.62
C THR A 74 7.43 13.79 -7.79
N LEU A 75 6.27 13.14 -7.63
CA LEU A 75 5.09 13.72 -7.00
C LEU A 75 5.28 14.04 -5.52
N ARG A 76 6.25 13.40 -4.88
CA ARG A 76 6.55 13.66 -3.47
C ARG A 76 6.99 15.12 -3.22
N SER A 77 7.86 15.68 -4.06
CA SER A 77 8.29 17.09 -3.94
C SER A 77 7.11 18.05 -4.16
N LYS A 78 6.10 17.62 -4.91
CA LYS A 78 4.86 18.36 -5.19
C LYS A 78 3.80 18.22 -4.10
N LYS A 79 4.11 17.63 -2.94
CA LYS A 79 3.17 17.36 -1.85
C LYS A 79 1.96 16.50 -2.28
N VAL A 80 2.18 15.61 -3.24
CA VAL A 80 1.18 14.63 -3.67
C VAL A 80 1.55 13.27 -3.08
N MET A 81 0.62 12.70 -2.34
CA MET A 81 0.70 11.33 -1.83
C MET A 81 -0.04 10.41 -2.80
N VAL A 82 0.61 9.33 -3.19
CA VAL A 82 -0.01 8.30 -4.04
C VAL A 82 -0.18 7.03 -3.22
N MET A 83 -1.40 6.53 -3.16
CA MET A 83 -1.76 5.27 -2.52
C MET A 83 -2.21 4.29 -3.60
N LEU A 84 -1.52 3.16 -3.69
CA LEU A 84 -1.85 2.08 -4.61
C LEU A 84 -2.37 0.91 -3.78
N ALA A 85 -3.55 0.40 -4.11
CA ALA A 85 -4.10 -0.80 -3.51
C ALA A 85 -4.19 -1.92 -4.55
N PHE A 86 -3.83 -3.13 -4.17
CA PHE A 86 -3.90 -4.33 -5.00
C PHE A 86 -3.94 -5.58 -4.12
N GLN A 87 -4.41 -6.69 -4.68
CA GLN A 87 -4.68 -7.91 -3.90
C GLN A 87 -3.43 -8.76 -3.68
N SER A 88 -2.50 -8.80 -4.64
CA SER A 88 -1.26 -9.56 -4.52
C SER A 88 -0.13 -8.97 -5.36
N LEU A 89 1.12 -9.25 -4.97
CA LEU A 89 2.30 -8.90 -5.76
C LEU A 89 2.29 -9.59 -7.12
N ALA A 90 1.82 -10.83 -7.18
CA ALA A 90 1.75 -11.59 -8.42
C ALA A 90 0.89 -10.90 -9.49
N GLN A 91 -0.21 -10.24 -9.10
CA GLN A 91 -1.00 -9.45 -10.05
C GLN A 91 -0.20 -8.29 -10.66
N CYS A 92 0.63 -7.64 -9.86
CA CYS A 92 1.51 -6.57 -10.35
C CYS A 92 2.61 -7.14 -11.26
N GLU A 93 3.20 -8.29 -10.91
CA GLU A 93 4.26 -8.95 -11.68
C GLU A 93 3.79 -9.41 -13.08
N VAL A 94 2.53 -9.79 -13.22
CA VAL A 94 1.93 -10.11 -14.52
C VAL A 94 1.89 -8.89 -15.45
N ILE A 95 1.74 -7.70 -14.90
CA ILE A 95 1.57 -6.46 -15.67
C ILE A 95 2.89 -5.71 -15.87
N TYR A 96 3.74 -5.69 -14.83
CA TYR A 96 4.93 -4.85 -14.77
C TYR A 96 6.25 -5.63 -14.76
N SER A 97 6.25 -6.95 -14.87
CA SER A 97 7.40 -7.81 -14.57
C SER A 97 7.77 -7.82 -13.08
N LYS A 98 8.61 -8.77 -12.71
CA LYS A 98 9.10 -8.92 -11.34
C LYS A 98 10.03 -7.79 -10.92
N GLU A 99 10.92 -7.40 -11.82
CA GLU A 99 11.89 -6.32 -11.61
C GLU A 99 11.21 -4.97 -11.46
N GLU A 100 10.27 -4.66 -12.34
CA GLU A 100 9.49 -3.42 -12.27
C GLU A 100 8.59 -3.37 -11.03
N THR A 101 7.97 -4.49 -10.64
CA THR A 101 7.20 -4.57 -9.40
C THR A 101 8.07 -4.30 -8.18
N ARG A 102 9.31 -4.78 -8.17
CA ARG A 102 10.27 -4.46 -7.12
C ARG A 102 10.56 -2.97 -7.06
N VAL A 103 10.84 -2.32 -8.18
CA VAL A 103 11.05 -0.87 -8.25
C VAL A 103 9.83 -0.09 -7.77
N LEU A 104 8.62 -0.55 -8.15
CA LEU A 104 7.36 0.03 -7.67
C LEU A 104 7.28 -0.02 -6.14
N MET A 105 7.59 -1.17 -5.55
CA MET A 105 7.57 -1.35 -4.10
C MET A 105 8.65 -0.53 -3.38
N GLU A 106 9.83 -0.35 -3.97
CA GLU A 106 10.91 0.48 -3.42
C GLU A 106 10.50 1.96 -3.37
N ASN A 107 9.77 2.46 -4.37
CA ASN A 107 9.24 3.81 -4.39
C ASN A 107 8.12 4.05 -3.36
N CYS A 108 7.41 2.99 -2.94
CA CYS A 108 6.39 3.05 -1.90
C CYS A 108 7.02 2.93 -0.52
N ARG A 109 7.32 4.05 0.14
CA ARG A 109 7.99 4.07 1.47
C ARG A 109 7.17 3.47 2.58
N THR A 110 5.86 3.56 2.51
CA THR A 110 4.93 2.96 3.46
C THR A 110 4.16 1.84 2.79
N LYS A 111 4.15 0.68 3.41
CA LYS A 111 3.44 -0.51 2.94
C LYS A 111 2.50 -0.97 4.05
N ALA A 112 1.21 -1.10 3.73
CA ALA A 112 0.20 -1.66 4.62
C ALA A 112 -0.21 -3.04 4.08
N ILE A 113 0.10 -4.09 4.80
CA ILE A 113 -0.16 -5.47 4.44
C ILE A 113 -1.35 -5.95 5.25
N CYS A 114 -2.48 -6.12 4.58
CA CYS A 114 -3.74 -6.53 5.21
C CYS A 114 -3.90 -8.04 5.24
N GLU A 115 -3.33 -8.73 4.27
CA GLU A 115 -3.35 -10.19 4.16
C GLU A 115 -2.21 -10.65 3.24
N VAL A 116 -1.65 -11.81 3.51
CA VAL A 116 -0.71 -12.49 2.64
C VAL A 116 -1.18 -13.92 2.48
N SER A 117 -1.45 -14.33 1.23
CA SER A 117 -1.99 -15.66 0.92
C SER A 117 -0.97 -16.56 0.21
N ASP A 118 0.08 -15.99 -0.36
CA ASP A 118 1.08 -16.75 -1.11
C ASP A 118 2.48 -16.67 -0.51
N PRO A 119 3.29 -17.75 -0.60
CA PRO A 119 4.62 -17.81 0.01
C PRO A 119 5.62 -16.80 -0.54
N ASN A 120 5.51 -16.41 -1.83
CA ASN A 120 6.44 -15.46 -2.44
C ASN A 120 6.19 -14.05 -1.89
N SER A 121 4.93 -13.64 -1.77
CA SER A 121 4.57 -12.37 -1.13
C SER A 121 4.96 -12.37 0.35
N ALA A 122 4.77 -13.49 1.06
CA ALA A 122 5.19 -13.60 2.46
C ALA A 122 6.71 -13.41 2.62
N LYS A 123 7.50 -14.02 1.74
CA LYS A 123 8.95 -13.84 1.73
C LYS A 123 9.36 -12.41 1.38
N ALA A 124 8.72 -11.77 0.42
CA ALA A 124 8.99 -10.38 0.09
C ALA A 124 8.70 -9.45 1.28
N VAL A 125 7.60 -9.66 1.99
CA VAL A 125 7.25 -8.90 3.20
C VAL A 125 8.27 -9.15 4.32
N GLN A 126 8.71 -10.39 4.53
CA GLN A 126 9.77 -10.73 5.48
C GLN A 126 11.06 -9.95 5.16
N ASP A 127 11.47 -9.93 3.89
CA ASP A 127 12.68 -9.22 3.46
C ASP A 127 12.55 -7.70 3.66
N TRP A 128 11.37 -7.13 3.47
CA TRP A 128 11.12 -5.70 3.74
C TRP A 128 11.15 -5.35 5.23
N CYS A 129 10.76 -6.28 6.11
CA CYS A 129 10.86 -6.09 7.55
C CYS A 129 12.30 -6.16 8.06
N GLY A 130 13.18 -6.90 7.35
CA GLY A 130 14.57 -7.08 7.71
C GLY A 130 14.80 -8.16 8.76
N LYS A 131 15.99 -8.14 9.33
CA LYS A 131 16.47 -9.12 10.31
C LYS A 131 16.97 -8.44 11.56
N TYR A 132 16.92 -9.14 12.68
CA TYR A 132 17.55 -8.71 13.93
C TYR A 132 18.56 -9.74 14.38
N ARG A 133 19.61 -9.27 15.08
CA ARG A 133 20.64 -10.13 15.63
C ARG A 133 20.15 -10.77 16.93
N HIS A 134 19.95 -12.07 16.91
CA HIS A 134 19.53 -12.87 18.06
C HIS A 134 20.76 -13.48 18.73
N LYS A 135 20.86 -13.30 20.06
CA LYS A 135 21.92 -13.91 20.88
C LYS A 135 21.45 -15.29 21.36
N LYS A 136 22.09 -16.33 20.86
CA LYS A 136 21.81 -17.70 21.28
C LYS A 136 22.83 -18.10 22.34
N GLU A 137 22.34 -18.48 23.51
CA GLU A 137 23.17 -19.02 24.60
C GLU A 137 23.21 -20.55 24.47
N THR A 138 24.39 -21.13 24.36
CA THR A 138 24.57 -22.59 24.33
C THR A 138 25.31 -22.97 25.60
N LEU A 139 24.68 -23.81 26.42
CA LEU A 139 25.26 -24.40 27.62
C LEU A 139 26.01 -25.69 27.20
N ASN A 140 27.32 -25.69 27.32
CA ASN A 140 28.10 -26.92 27.23
C ASN A 140 27.95 -27.73 28.51
N THR A 141 27.36 -28.92 28.40
CA THR A 141 27.10 -29.85 29.48
C THR A 141 28.33 -30.71 29.87
N GLY A 142 29.55 -30.33 29.43
CA GLY A 142 30.79 -31.00 29.79
C GLY A 142 31.29 -30.61 31.18
N LYS A 143 32.38 -31.29 31.66
CA LYS A 143 33.01 -31.03 32.99
C LYS A 143 33.37 -29.57 33.28
N ASN A 144 33.50 -28.72 32.25
CA ASN A 144 33.61 -27.27 32.38
C ASN A 144 32.32 -26.63 31.82
N ARG A 145 31.46 -26.14 32.72
CA ARG A 145 30.25 -25.40 32.37
C ARG A 145 30.61 -24.02 31.81
N ASN A 146 31.00 -23.95 30.54
CA ASN A 146 31.24 -22.66 29.90
C ASN A 146 30.00 -22.30 29.06
N LYS A 147 29.53 -21.05 29.22
CA LYS A 147 28.52 -20.44 28.40
C LYS A 147 29.19 -19.94 27.13
N SER A 148 28.77 -20.42 25.96
CA SER A 148 29.17 -19.83 24.70
C SER A 148 27.99 -19.05 24.12
N TYR A 149 28.29 -17.91 23.51
CA TYR A 149 27.30 -17.05 22.90
C TYR A 149 27.54 -17.03 21.39
N THR A 150 26.54 -17.42 20.64
CA THR A 150 26.54 -17.31 19.17
C THR A 150 25.48 -16.28 18.76
N TYR A 151 25.79 -15.48 17.76
CA TYR A 151 24.83 -14.53 17.20
C TYR A 151 24.32 -15.07 15.87
N GLU A 152 23.02 -15.12 15.70
CA GLU A 152 22.36 -15.51 14.43
C GLU A 152 21.40 -14.40 14.01
N ASP A 153 21.32 -14.14 12.70
CA ASP A 153 20.38 -13.15 12.16
C ASP A 153 19.04 -13.85 11.95
N LYS A 154 18.03 -13.42 12.69
CA LYS A 154 16.65 -13.92 12.57
C LYS A 154 15.78 -12.88 11.87
N PRO A 155 14.84 -13.30 11.03
CA PRO A 155 13.88 -12.37 10.45
C PRO A 155 13.02 -11.77 11.56
N ILE A 156 12.60 -10.52 11.35
CA ILE A 156 11.72 -9.81 12.29
C ILE A 156 10.32 -10.40 12.29
N VAL A 157 9.86 -10.86 11.12
CA VAL A 157 8.56 -11.49 10.92
C VAL A 157 8.75 -12.79 10.15
N GLU A 158 8.21 -13.88 10.66
CA GLU A 158 8.22 -15.14 9.93
C GLU A 158 7.07 -15.20 8.92
N PRO A 159 7.24 -15.90 7.76
CA PRO A 159 6.18 -16.01 6.76
C PRO A 159 4.88 -16.61 7.31
N ASP A 160 4.99 -17.59 8.20
CA ASP A 160 3.84 -18.24 8.82
C ASP A 160 3.05 -17.29 9.74
N ASP A 161 3.74 -16.37 10.42
CA ASP A 161 3.10 -15.33 11.21
C ASP A 161 2.27 -14.40 10.31
N LEU A 162 2.76 -14.06 9.12
CA LEU A 162 2.04 -13.19 8.18
C LEU A 162 0.73 -13.80 7.70
N ILE A 163 0.72 -15.10 7.46
CA ILE A 163 -0.49 -15.83 7.04
C ILE A 163 -1.52 -15.89 8.19
N THR A 164 -1.04 -15.94 9.43
CA THR A 164 -1.90 -16.04 10.61
C THR A 164 -2.35 -14.71 11.20
N LEU A 165 -1.58 -13.63 10.96
CA LEU A 165 -1.83 -12.28 11.49
C LEU A 165 -3.27 -11.81 11.30
N VAL A 166 -3.79 -11.97 10.10
CA VAL A 166 -5.11 -11.50 9.72
C VAL A 166 -6.22 -12.39 10.27
N LYS A 167 -5.98 -13.68 10.36
CA LYS A 167 -7.01 -14.67 10.72
C LYS A 167 -7.22 -14.80 12.23
N LYS A 168 -6.18 -14.61 13.02
CA LYS A 168 -6.25 -14.82 14.49
C LYS A 168 -6.35 -13.52 15.28
N GLU A 169 -5.66 -12.46 14.85
CA GLU A 169 -5.48 -11.28 15.69
C GLU A 169 -6.13 -10.01 15.14
N GLU A 170 -6.77 -10.07 13.98
CA GLU A 170 -7.37 -8.91 13.30
C GLU A 170 -6.36 -7.75 13.13
N GLU A 171 -5.07 -8.06 12.93
CA GLU A 171 -4.01 -7.08 12.76
C GLU A 171 -3.65 -6.86 11.30
N ILE A 172 -3.01 -5.73 11.02
CA ILE A 172 -2.31 -5.46 9.76
C ILE A 172 -0.85 -5.20 10.06
N LEU A 173 0.03 -5.46 9.10
CA LEU A 173 1.42 -5.09 9.19
C LEU A 173 1.66 -3.81 8.41
N VAL A 174 2.17 -2.78 9.07
CA VAL A 174 2.55 -1.52 8.42
C VAL A 174 4.07 -1.39 8.49
N ILE A 175 4.71 -1.30 7.33
CA ILE A 175 6.14 -1.08 7.19
C ILE A 175 6.33 0.36 6.74
N SER A 176 7.14 1.13 7.47
CA SER A 176 7.46 2.51 7.12
C SER A 176 8.96 2.73 7.19
N GLY A 177 9.53 3.33 6.15
CA GLY A 177 10.95 3.64 6.09
C GLY A 177 11.48 4.54 7.21
N ASN A 178 10.61 5.21 7.95
CA ASN A 178 10.99 6.10 9.05
C ASN A 178 10.81 5.46 10.43
N CYS A 179 9.89 4.52 10.58
CA CYS A 179 9.47 3.98 11.89
C CYS A 179 9.69 2.46 12.02
N GLY A 180 10.27 1.81 10.99
CA GLY A 180 10.36 0.36 10.96
C GLY A 180 9.02 -0.28 10.67
N TYR A 181 8.55 -1.19 11.52
CA TYR A 181 7.28 -1.89 11.34
C TYR A 181 6.36 -1.72 12.56
N LEU A 182 5.06 -1.76 12.30
CA LEU A 182 3.99 -1.67 13.29
C LEU A 182 2.96 -2.76 13.00
N ARG A 183 2.28 -3.25 14.05
CA ARG A 183 1.18 -4.23 13.97
C ARG A 183 -0.09 -3.66 14.61
N PRO A 184 -0.73 -2.66 13.99
CA PRO A 184 -1.99 -2.13 14.49
C PRO A 184 -3.15 -3.08 14.21
N LYS A 185 -4.20 -3.02 15.06
CA LYS A 185 -5.45 -3.73 14.81
C LYS A 185 -6.18 -3.15 13.61
N LYS A 186 -6.88 -3.98 12.85
CA LYS A 186 -7.76 -3.54 11.77
C LYS A 186 -8.84 -2.62 12.30
N CYS A 187 -8.97 -1.46 11.67
CA CYS A 187 -10.04 -0.53 11.96
C CYS A 187 -11.19 -0.76 10.97
N TYR A 188 -12.23 -1.44 11.41
CA TYR A 188 -13.45 -1.62 10.62
C TYR A 188 -14.35 -0.41 10.80
N TYR A 189 -14.60 0.34 9.73
CA TYR A 189 -15.40 1.58 9.77
C TYR A 189 -16.79 1.38 10.40
N PHE A 190 -17.40 0.19 10.23
CA PHE A 190 -18.72 -0.14 10.78
C PHE A 190 -18.68 -0.49 12.28
N LYS A 191 -17.50 -0.78 12.84
CA LYS A 191 -17.28 -1.00 14.29
C LYS A 191 -16.91 0.31 15.01
N ASP A 192 -16.38 1.30 14.30
CA ASP A 192 -16.04 2.62 14.86
C ASP A 192 -17.20 3.60 14.71
N PRO A 193 -17.78 4.13 15.83
CA PRO A 193 -18.95 5.01 15.77
C PRO A 193 -18.72 6.28 14.95
N LYS A 194 -17.49 6.85 14.97
CA LYS A 194 -17.18 8.08 14.22
C LYS A 194 -17.10 7.80 12.73
N LEU A 195 -16.41 6.74 12.33
CA LEU A 195 -16.28 6.35 10.93
C LEU A 195 -17.62 5.90 10.35
N LYS A 196 -18.42 5.17 11.14
CA LYS A 196 -19.78 4.77 10.76
C LYS A 196 -20.66 5.98 10.50
N ALA A 197 -20.66 6.95 11.41
CA ALA A 197 -21.46 8.18 11.26
C ALA A 197 -21.04 8.99 9.99
N LEU A 198 -19.75 9.01 9.67
CA LEU A 198 -19.26 9.62 8.42
C LEU A 198 -19.74 8.86 7.19
N ALA A 199 -19.63 7.55 7.18
CA ALA A 199 -20.10 6.71 6.09
C ALA A 199 -21.61 6.84 5.85
N ASP A 200 -22.39 6.91 6.91
CA ASP A 200 -23.84 7.08 6.83
C ASP A 200 -24.24 8.46 6.28
N LYS A 201 -23.51 9.51 6.64
CA LYS A 201 -23.68 10.85 6.04
C LYS A 201 -23.41 10.85 4.53
N VAL A 202 -22.33 10.21 4.10
CA VAL A 202 -22.00 10.10 2.65
C VAL A 202 -23.08 9.31 1.91
N LYS A 203 -23.56 8.19 2.47
CA LYS A 203 -24.65 7.40 1.87
C LYS A 203 -25.95 8.20 1.75
N ALA A 204 -26.30 9.00 2.78
CA ALA A 204 -27.48 9.84 2.74
C ALA A 204 -27.36 10.94 1.67
N HIS A 205 -26.17 11.54 1.52
CA HIS A 205 -25.92 12.54 0.49
C HIS A 205 -26.02 11.98 -0.94
N ASN A 206 -25.45 10.80 -1.17
CA ASN A 206 -25.49 10.17 -2.49
C ASN A 206 -26.91 9.79 -2.92
N LYS A 207 -27.76 9.33 -1.99
CA LYS A 207 -29.20 9.06 -2.26
C LYS A 207 -30.03 10.31 -2.62
N GLN A 208 -29.54 11.52 -2.34
CA GLN A 208 -30.20 12.77 -2.73
C GLN A 208 -29.79 13.25 -4.14
N ILE A 209 -28.76 12.63 -4.72
CA ILE A 209 -28.22 13.00 -6.02
C ILE A 209 -28.71 12.04 -7.13
N GLU A 210 -29.17 10.82 -6.77
CA GLU A 210 -29.86 9.88 -7.63
C GLU A 210 -31.34 10.30 -7.79
#